data_e40376fc0366c4eb575b4186d766d037
#
_entry.id   e40376fc0366c4eb575b4186d766d037
#
_cell.length_a   1.000
_cell.length_b   1.000
_cell.length_c   1.000
_cell.angle_alpha   90.00
_cell.angle_beta   90.00
_cell.angle_gamma   90.00
#
_symmetry.space_group_name_H-M   'P 1'
#
loop_
_entity.id
_entity.type
_entity.pdbx_description
1 polymer ?
#
loop_
_entity_poly.entity_id
_entity_poly.type
_entity_poly.pdbx_seq_one_letter_code
_entity_poly.pdbx_strand_id
1 'polypeptide(L)'
;TDMSVNLPNLQLSASEESRYRIALIHRNTPGVLATVNNTFAQTGANIGAQILGTAGQTGYVLTDINSELPVEAIEKIRSMKDTIRLITTRL
;
A
#
# COMPACT_ATOMS: atom_id res chain seq x y z
N THR A 1 -4.08 17.46 -3.03
CA THR A 1 -4.00 16.98 -3.08
C THR A 1 -3.46 16.48 -3.00
N ASP A 2 -3.03 16.61 -2.87
CA ASP A 2 -2.64 16.08 -2.92
C ASP A 2 -2.28 15.01 -2.87
N MET A 3 -2.44 14.62 -2.45
CA MET A 3 -2.58 13.41 -2.53
C MET A 3 -3.00 13.11 -3.74
N SER A 4 -3.15 13.91 -4.36
CA SER A 4 -3.49 13.69 -5.59
C SER A 4 -2.51 12.90 -6.26
N VAL A 5 -2.36 11.85 -5.67
CA VAL A 5 -1.77 10.89 -6.40
C VAL A 5 -2.78 10.57 -7.39
N ASN A 6 -2.61 11.04 -8.45
CA ASN A 6 -3.38 10.68 -9.55
C ASN A 6 -2.98 9.26 -9.88
N LEU A 7 -3.78 8.32 -9.51
CA LEU A 7 -3.57 6.91 -9.84
C LEU A 7 -4.46 6.56 -11.02
N PRO A 8 -4.12 7.02 -12.22
CA PRO A 8 -4.98 6.77 -13.35
C PRO A 8 -5.03 5.27 -13.60
N ASN A 9 -6.18 4.77 -13.86
CA ASN A 9 -6.40 3.36 -14.16
C ASN A 9 -6.24 2.43 -12.98
N LEU A 10 -5.98 2.94 -11.79
CA LEU A 10 -5.94 2.12 -10.60
C LEU A 10 -7.24 2.33 -9.86
N GLN A 11 -8.15 1.40 -10.08
CA GLN A 11 -9.44 1.42 -9.40
C GLN A 11 -9.58 0.15 -8.61
N LEU A 12 -9.87 0.30 -7.35
CA LEU A 12 -9.99 -0.84 -6.47
C LEU A 12 -11.26 -0.67 -5.64
N SER A 13 -12.21 -1.56 -5.86
CA SER A 13 -13.45 -1.56 -5.10
C SER A 13 -13.23 -2.34 -3.82
N ALA A 14 -13.59 -1.73 -2.69
CA ALA A 14 -13.45 -2.40 -1.41
C ALA A 14 -14.42 -3.57 -1.33
N SER A 15 -13.95 -4.70 -0.80
CA SER A 15 -14.84 -5.82 -0.48
C SER A 15 -15.52 -5.52 0.85
N GLU A 16 -16.54 -6.31 1.19
CA GLU A 16 -17.25 -6.12 2.44
C GLU A 16 -16.34 -6.35 3.65
N GLU A 17 -15.29 -7.13 3.49
CA GLU A 17 -14.41 -7.44 4.60
C GLU A 17 -13.27 -6.48 4.74
N SER A 18 -13.09 -5.58 3.78
CA SER A 18 -12.00 -4.62 3.85
C SER A 18 -12.32 -3.54 4.87
N ARG A 19 -11.34 -3.18 5.68
CA ARG A 19 -11.49 -2.15 6.70
C ARG A 19 -10.56 -0.98 6.45
N TYR A 20 -9.42 -1.23 5.85
CA TYR A 20 -8.41 -0.19 5.63
C TYR A 20 -7.82 -0.33 4.26
N ARG A 21 -7.49 0.80 3.67
CA ARG A 21 -6.80 0.84 2.38
C ARG A 21 -5.48 1.54 2.58
N ILE A 22 -4.43 0.93 2.08
CA ILE A 22 -3.09 1.47 2.19
C ILE A 22 -2.59 1.78 0.81
N ALA A 23 -2.27 3.05 0.57
CA ALA A 23 -1.72 3.49 -0.70
C ALA A 23 -0.25 3.79 -0.50
N LEU A 24 0.59 3.09 -1.24
CA LEU A 24 2.02 3.29 -1.18
C LEU A 24 2.52 3.77 -2.53
N ILE A 25 3.25 4.87 -2.52
CA ILE A 25 3.97 5.36 -3.69
C ILE A 25 5.44 5.14 -3.40
N HIS A 26 6.13 4.48 -4.31
CA HIS A 26 7.51 4.10 -4.08
C HIS A 26 8.31 4.20 -5.35
N ARG A 27 9.63 4.22 -5.21
CA ARG A 27 10.49 4.10 -6.36
C ARG A 27 10.34 2.69 -6.92
N ASN A 28 10.35 2.59 -8.25
CA ASN A 28 10.14 1.30 -8.91
C ASN A 28 11.45 0.51 -8.87
N THR A 29 11.80 0.04 -7.68
CA THR A 29 13.01 -0.70 -7.40
C THR A 29 12.66 -2.15 -7.12
N PRO A 30 13.41 -3.11 -7.66
CA PRO A 30 13.12 -4.53 -7.39
C PRO A 30 13.10 -4.81 -5.89
N GLY A 31 12.15 -5.63 -5.47
CA GLY A 31 12.07 -6.09 -4.09
C GLY A 31 11.17 -5.26 -3.20
N VAL A 32 10.72 -4.08 -3.64
CA VAL A 32 9.89 -3.23 -2.78
C VAL A 32 8.59 -3.94 -2.43
N LEU A 33 7.91 -4.50 -3.42
CA LEU A 33 6.62 -5.15 -3.18
C LEU A 33 6.77 -6.36 -2.28
N ALA A 34 7.85 -7.13 -2.44
CA ALA A 34 8.09 -8.28 -1.59
C ALA A 34 8.24 -7.87 -0.14
N THR A 35 8.96 -6.79 0.13
CA THR A 35 9.15 -6.29 1.49
C THR A 35 7.83 -5.82 2.08
N VAL A 36 7.03 -5.10 1.29
CA VAL A 36 5.74 -4.59 1.74
C VAL A 36 4.81 -5.75 2.08
N ASN A 37 4.69 -6.72 1.18
CA ASN A 37 3.78 -7.83 1.41
C ASN A 37 4.25 -8.72 2.56
N ASN A 38 5.56 -8.87 2.74
CA ASN A 38 6.08 -9.62 3.86
C ASN A 38 5.75 -8.91 5.18
N THR A 39 5.82 -7.59 5.20
CA THR A 39 5.44 -6.82 6.38
C THR A 39 3.97 -7.03 6.71
N PHE A 40 3.09 -7.01 5.71
CA PHE A 40 1.68 -7.28 5.95
C PHE A 40 1.49 -8.69 6.51
N ALA A 41 2.17 -9.68 5.93
CA ALA A 41 2.02 -11.05 6.37
C ALA A 41 2.44 -11.24 7.82
N GLN A 42 3.48 -10.55 8.25
CA GLN A 42 3.97 -10.66 9.61
C GLN A 42 2.98 -10.12 10.65
N THR A 43 2.08 -9.26 10.24
CA THR A 43 1.07 -8.72 11.16
C THR A 43 -0.16 -9.61 11.26
N GLY A 44 -0.27 -10.62 10.41
CA GLY A 44 -1.46 -11.45 10.34
C GLY A 44 -2.60 -10.81 9.57
N ALA A 45 -2.38 -9.68 8.94
CA ALA A 45 -3.42 -9.03 8.17
C ALA A 45 -3.71 -9.83 6.89
N ASN A 46 -4.99 -9.94 6.56
CA ASN A 46 -5.40 -10.58 5.32
C ASN A 46 -5.57 -9.51 4.25
N ILE A 47 -4.93 -9.74 3.12
CA ILE A 47 -5.06 -8.85 1.97
C ILE A 47 -6.31 -9.29 1.22
N GLY A 48 -7.29 -8.40 1.16
CA GLY A 48 -8.52 -8.68 0.44
C GLY A 48 -8.42 -8.36 -1.04
N ALA A 49 -7.63 -7.33 -1.37
CA ALA A 49 -7.45 -6.92 -2.75
C ALA A 49 -6.17 -6.08 -2.83
N GLN A 50 -5.52 -6.16 -3.97
CA GLN A 50 -4.31 -5.39 -4.17
C GLN A 50 -4.18 -5.05 -5.64
N ILE A 51 -3.80 -3.83 -5.92
CA ILE A 51 -3.62 -3.40 -7.30
C ILE A 51 -2.28 -2.69 -7.39
N LEU A 52 -1.58 -2.95 -8.47
CA LEU A 52 -0.24 -2.41 -8.70
C LEU A 52 -0.23 -1.64 -9.98
N GLY A 53 0.60 -0.60 -10.02
CA GLY A 53 0.80 0.15 -11.24
C GLY A 53 2.16 0.80 -11.22
N THR A 54 2.61 1.22 -12.39
CA THR A 54 3.86 1.94 -12.51
C THR A 54 3.69 3.10 -13.46
N ALA A 55 4.48 4.13 -13.25
CA ALA A 55 4.57 5.27 -14.14
C ALA A 55 6.01 5.75 -14.10
N GLY A 56 6.77 5.39 -15.13
CA GLY A 56 8.19 5.72 -15.18
C GLY A 56 8.94 5.00 -14.07
N GLN A 57 9.60 5.79 -13.23
CA GLN A 57 10.40 5.24 -12.14
C GLN A 57 9.63 5.15 -10.83
N THR A 58 8.33 5.40 -10.87
CA THR A 58 7.47 5.36 -9.69
C THR A 58 6.53 4.18 -9.76
N GLY A 59 6.36 3.51 -8.64
CA GLY A 59 5.39 2.43 -8.51
C GLY A 59 4.29 2.82 -7.54
N TYR A 60 3.12 2.23 -7.71
CA TYR A 60 1.96 2.45 -6.86
C TYR A 60 1.42 1.12 -6.41
N VAL A 61 1.08 1.01 -5.14
CA VAL A 61 0.45 -0.18 -4.58
C VAL A 61 -0.74 0.27 -3.77
N LEU A 62 -1.93 -0.20 -4.14
CA LEU A 62 -3.13 -0.03 -3.32
C LEU A 62 -3.46 -1.38 -2.72
N THR A 63 -3.54 -1.46 -1.41
CA THR A 63 -3.81 -2.72 -0.73
C THR A 63 -4.94 -2.52 0.25
N ASP A 64 -5.97 -3.36 0.13
CA ASP A 64 -7.07 -3.39 1.08
C ASP A 64 -6.87 -4.55 2.03
N ILE A 65 -6.96 -4.28 3.32
CA ILE A 65 -6.77 -5.28 4.36
C ILE A 65 -7.96 -5.28 5.30
N ASN A 66 -8.10 -6.37 6.05
CA ASN A 66 -9.27 -6.59 6.90
C ASN A 66 -9.10 -6.03 8.32
N SER A 67 -7.94 -5.52 8.67
CA SER A 67 -7.70 -5.01 10.01
C SER A 67 -6.69 -3.89 9.97
N GLU A 68 -6.67 -3.09 11.04
CA GLU A 68 -5.72 -2.00 11.13
C GLU A 68 -4.32 -2.55 11.34
N LEU A 69 -3.35 -1.97 10.65
CA LEU A 69 -1.96 -2.37 10.85
C LEU A 69 -1.41 -1.78 12.13
N PRO A 70 -0.56 -2.53 12.82
CA PRO A 70 0.16 -1.94 13.96
C PRO A 70 1.01 -0.76 13.52
N VAL A 71 1.21 0.17 14.44
CA VAL A 71 2.01 1.36 14.16
C VAL A 71 3.40 0.96 13.68
N GLU A 72 3.96 -0.09 14.26
CA GLU A 72 5.30 -0.54 13.88
C GLU A 72 5.38 -0.96 12.42
N ALA A 73 4.33 -1.60 11.92
CA ALA A 73 4.30 -2.02 10.52
C ALA A 73 4.19 -0.81 9.60
N ILE A 74 3.35 0.15 9.97
CA ILE A 74 3.20 1.38 9.20
C ILE A 74 4.54 2.11 9.15
N GLU A 75 5.22 2.23 10.28
CA GLU A 75 6.48 2.95 10.32
C GLU A 75 7.57 2.24 9.55
N LYS A 76 7.54 0.90 9.57
CA LYS A 76 8.51 0.14 8.81
C LYS A 76 8.38 0.42 7.32
N ILE A 77 7.17 0.43 6.80
CA ILE A 77 6.94 0.70 5.39
C ILE A 77 7.25 2.16 5.08
N ARG A 78 6.82 3.08 5.96
CA ARG A 78 7.03 4.49 5.74
C ARG A 78 8.53 4.84 5.69
N SER A 79 9.33 4.14 6.47
CA SER A 79 10.75 4.45 6.56
C SER A 79 11.62 3.69 5.57
N MET A 80 11.01 2.87 4.70
CA MET A 80 11.80 2.21 3.65
C MET A 80 12.41 3.27 2.74
N LYS A 81 13.64 3.01 2.31
CA LYS A 81 14.36 4.00 1.51
C LYS A 81 13.65 4.31 0.20
N ASP A 82 12.89 3.36 -0.32
CA ASP A 82 12.21 3.54 -1.60
C ASP A 82 10.80 4.09 -1.46
N THR A 83 10.31 4.29 -0.24
CA THR A 83 8.98 4.84 -0.03
C THR A 83 8.99 6.33 -0.30
N ILE A 84 8.12 6.77 -1.19
CA ILE A 84 7.92 8.18 -1.46
C ILE A 84 6.79 8.71 -0.59
N ARG A 85 5.70 7.96 -0.50
CA ARG A 85 4.55 8.39 0.29
C ARG A 85 3.71 7.20 0.70
N LEU A 86 3.20 7.23 1.91
CA LEU A 86 2.32 6.18 2.43
C LEU A 86 1.09 6.84 3.02
N ILE A 87 -0.08 6.40 2.55
CA ILE A 87 -1.35 6.95 3.00
C ILE A 87 -2.22 5.79 3.44
N THR A 88 -2.80 5.90 4.63
CA THR A 88 -3.74 4.92 5.11
C THR A 88 -5.12 5.55 5.19
N THR A 89 -6.13 4.79 4.82
CA THR A 89 -7.50 5.27 4.80
C THR A 89 -8.40 4.21 5.41
N ARG A 90 -9.26 4.63 6.32
CA ARG A 90 -10.30 3.75 6.85
C ARG A 90 -11.43 3.66 5.84
N LEU A 91 -11.83 2.45 5.53
CA LEU A 91 -12.91 2.23 4.59
C LEU A 91 -14.27 2.17 5.28
#